data_c4c48aae1e02c4e43653b559c4e3c1b2
#
_entry.id   c4c48aae1e02c4e43653b559c4e3c1b2
#
_cell.length_a   1.000
_cell.length_b   1.000
_cell.length_c   1.000
_cell.angle_alpha   90.00
_cell.angle_beta   90.00
_cell.angle_gamma   90.00
#
_symmetry.space_group_name_H-M   'P 1'
#
loop_
_entity.id
_entity.type
_entity.pdbx_description
1 polymer ?
#
loop_
_entity_poly.entity_id
_entity_poly.type
_entity_poly.pdbx_seq_one_letter_code
_entity_poly.pdbx_strand_id
1 'polypeptide(L)' 'MDIKVLGPGCANCKRTVQLIEDVARDRAVPVTVIKIEDMREIVGYGVMSTPAVVIGGKVVHAGGLPNRAKVEQWLTAG' A
#
# COMPACT_ATOMS: atom_id res chain seq x y z
N MET A 1 0.10 -6.68 -10.93
CA MET A 1 0.80 -6.52 -9.63
C MET A 1 -0.23 -6.34 -8.53
N ASP A 2 -0.17 -7.17 -7.53
CA ASP A 2 -1.07 -7.07 -6.39
C ASP A 2 -0.41 -6.30 -5.27
N ILE A 3 -1.08 -5.24 -4.81
CA ILE A 3 -0.58 -4.38 -3.74
C ILE A 3 -1.61 -4.40 -2.61
N LYS A 4 -1.18 -4.86 -1.44
CA LYS A 4 -2.05 -4.88 -0.27
C LYS A 4 -1.81 -3.65 0.57
N VAL A 5 -2.89 -2.96 0.92
CA VAL A 5 -2.83 -1.80 1.81
C VAL A 5 -3.49 -2.20 3.12
N LEU A 6 -2.70 -2.24 4.17
CA LEU A 6 -3.13 -2.67 5.50
C LEU A 6 -3.55 -1.48 6.33
N GLY A 7 -4.77 -1.47 6.80
CA GLY A 7 -5.24 -0.41 7.67
C GLY A 7 -6.75 -0.46 7.88
N PRO A 8 -7.24 0.02 9.02
CA PRO A 8 -8.66 -0.09 9.38
C PRO A 8 -9.57 0.95 8.69
N GLY A 9 -9.14 1.55 7.58
CA GLY A 9 -9.95 2.52 6.87
C GLY A 9 -9.75 3.96 7.31
N CYS A 10 -8.61 4.28 7.89
CA CYS A 10 -8.27 5.63 8.32
C CYS A 10 -8.08 6.56 7.10
N ALA A 11 -8.04 7.87 7.34
CA ALA A 11 -7.87 8.85 6.28
C ALA A 11 -6.59 8.61 5.48
N ASN A 12 -5.47 8.34 6.15
CA ASN A 12 -4.20 8.05 5.48
C ASN A 12 -4.24 6.70 4.76
N CYS A 13 -5.03 5.75 5.24
CA CYS A 13 -5.22 4.47 4.54
C CYS A 13 -5.88 4.71 3.19
N LYS A 14 -6.92 5.52 3.16
CA LYS A 14 -7.63 5.87 1.92
C LYS A 14 -6.75 6.66 0.97
N ARG A 15 -5.97 7.62 1.49
CA ARG A 15 -5.04 8.41 0.70
C ARG A 15 -3.93 7.56 0.10
N THR A 16 -3.47 6.54 0.84
CA THR A 16 -2.46 5.62 0.34
C THR A 16 -2.98 4.84 -0.86
N VAL A 17 -4.20 4.32 -0.77
CA VAL A 17 -4.83 3.61 -1.88
C VAL A 17 -4.94 4.53 -3.09
N GLN A 18 -5.44 5.75 -2.88
CA GLN A 18 -5.62 6.71 -3.96
C GLN A 18 -4.29 7.08 -4.62
N LEU A 19 -3.25 7.30 -3.82
CA LEU A 19 -1.93 7.62 -4.33
C LEU A 19 -1.37 6.50 -5.19
N ILE A 20 -1.49 5.26 -4.74
CA ILE A 20 -1.03 4.09 -5.51
C ILE A 20 -1.77 4.00 -6.83
N GLU A 21 -3.09 4.17 -6.82
CA GLU A 21 -3.90 4.10 -8.02
C GLU A 21 -3.55 5.23 -8.99
N ASP A 22 -3.33 6.44 -8.48
CA ASP A 22 -2.97 7.59 -9.30
C ASP A 22 -1.62 7.40 -9.98
N VAL A 23 -0.61 6.94 -9.24
CA VAL A 23 0.71 6.69 -9.79
C VAL A 23 0.68 5.55 -10.80
N ALA A 24 -0.06 4.49 -10.50
CA ALA A 24 -0.21 3.35 -11.42
C ALA A 24 -0.82 3.80 -12.75
N ARG A 25 -1.84 4.65 -12.68
CA ARG A 25 -2.49 5.19 -13.88
C ARG A 25 -1.52 6.06 -14.68
N ASP A 26 -0.80 6.95 -13.99
CA ASP A 26 0.15 7.87 -14.65
C ASP A 26 1.30 7.12 -15.30
N ARG A 27 1.70 5.99 -14.74
CA ARG A 27 2.79 5.17 -15.25
C ARG A 27 2.34 4.04 -16.15
N ALA A 28 1.02 3.89 -16.33
CA ALA A 28 0.42 2.80 -17.10
C ALA A 28 0.84 1.42 -16.58
N VAL A 29 0.94 1.27 -15.26
CA VAL A 29 1.27 0.01 -14.61
C VAL A 29 -0.03 -0.62 -14.10
N PRO A 30 -0.40 -1.83 -14.56
CA PRO A 30 -1.60 -2.48 -14.07
C PRO A 30 -1.38 -2.96 -12.63
N VAL A 31 -2.23 -2.49 -11.72
CA VAL A 31 -2.19 -2.89 -10.31
C VAL A 31 -3.57 -3.30 -9.83
N THR A 32 -3.60 -4.24 -8.90
CA THR A 32 -4.80 -4.58 -8.15
C THR A 32 -4.54 -4.20 -6.71
N VAL A 33 -5.28 -3.23 -6.20
CA VAL A 33 -5.14 -2.79 -4.81
C VAL A 33 -6.12 -3.57 -3.95
N ILE A 34 -5.59 -4.26 -2.97
CA ILE A 34 -6.36 -5.08 -2.04
C ILE A 34 -6.30 -4.43 -0.67
N LYS A 35 -7.45 -4.01 -0.16
CA LYS A 35 -7.53 -3.40 1.18
C LYS A 35 -7.67 -4.48 2.23
N ILE A 36 -6.77 -4.48 3.19
CA ILE A 36 -6.80 -5.41 4.33
C ILE A 36 -7.14 -4.57 5.56
N GLU A 37 -8.38 -4.72 6.03
CA GLU A 37 -8.89 -3.93 7.16
C GLU A 37 -9.01 -4.74 8.45
N ASP A 38 -8.92 -6.06 8.36
CA ASP A 38 -9.00 -6.94 9.53
C ASP A 38 -7.72 -6.83 10.36
N MET A 39 -7.86 -6.42 11.60
CA MET A 39 -6.71 -6.22 12.49
C MET A 39 -5.90 -7.49 12.72
N ARG A 40 -6.53 -8.65 12.69
CA ARG A 40 -5.83 -9.93 12.85
C ARG A 40 -4.87 -10.16 11.69
N GLU A 41 -5.33 -9.89 10.47
CA GLU A 41 -4.48 -10.03 9.30
C GLU A 41 -3.35 -9.01 9.32
N ILE A 42 -3.64 -7.76 9.70
CA ILE A 42 -2.65 -6.70 9.79
C ILE A 42 -1.55 -7.09 10.78
N VAL A 43 -1.92 -7.54 11.97
CA VAL A 43 -0.96 -7.98 12.98
C VAL A 43 -0.16 -9.18 12.47
N GLY A 44 -0.78 -10.06 11.71
CA GLY A 44 -0.12 -11.22 11.12
C GLY A 44 1.04 -10.88 10.19
N TYR A 45 1.04 -9.68 9.60
CA TYR A 45 2.15 -9.21 8.78
C TYR A 45 3.31 -8.62 9.61
N GLY A 46 3.13 -8.53 10.93
CA GLY A 46 4.16 -7.99 11.81
C GLY A 46 4.26 -6.48 11.81
N VAL A 47 3.27 -5.77 11.26
CA VAL A 47 3.28 -4.30 11.27
C VAL A 47 2.62 -3.78 12.52
N MET A 48 3.16 -2.69 13.06
CA MET A 48 2.64 -2.03 14.26
C MET A 48 2.06 -0.65 13.96
N SER A 49 2.20 -0.18 12.74
CA SER A 49 1.71 1.14 12.32
C SER A 49 0.99 1.01 10.99
N THR A 50 -0.10 1.76 10.83
CA THR A 50 -0.87 1.78 9.59
C THR A 50 -1.00 3.22 9.07
N PRO A 51 -1.16 3.40 7.76
CA PRO A 51 -1.24 2.37 6.73
C PRO A 51 0.09 1.66 6.50
N ALA A 52 0.02 0.40 6.09
CA ALA A 52 1.19 -0.35 5.67
C ALA A 52 0.93 -0.89 4.27
N VAL A 53 2.00 -1.16 3.52
CA VAL A 53 1.89 -1.63 2.14
C VAL A 53 2.70 -2.91 1.99
N VAL A 54 2.08 -3.91 1.37
CA VAL A 54 2.70 -5.22 1.12
C VAL A 54 2.70 -5.49 -0.37
N ILE A 55 3.86 -5.81 -0.92
CA ILE A 55 4.03 -6.17 -2.32
C ILE A 55 4.83 -7.45 -2.38
N GLY A 56 4.31 -8.45 -3.10
CA GLY A 56 4.97 -9.74 -3.22
C GLY A 56 5.18 -10.44 -1.88
N GLY A 57 4.24 -10.28 -0.96
CA GLY A 57 4.33 -10.85 0.37
C GLY A 57 5.28 -10.16 1.33
N LYS A 58 5.88 -9.04 0.89
CA LYS A 58 6.87 -8.31 1.66
C LYS A 58 6.34 -6.94 2.06
N VAL A 59 6.49 -6.57 3.33
CA VAL A 59 6.11 -5.23 3.80
C VAL A 59 7.14 -4.23 3.30
N VAL A 60 6.70 -3.31 2.45
CA VAL A 60 7.58 -2.29 1.86
C VAL A 60 7.40 -0.92 2.51
N HIS A 61 6.34 -0.75 3.31
CA HIS A 61 6.07 0.50 4.00
C HIS A 61 5.20 0.24 5.23
N ALA A 62 5.44 0.96 6.31
CA ALA A 62 4.60 0.92 7.50
C ALA A 62 4.59 2.28 8.17
N GLY A 63 3.38 2.76 8.47
CA GLY A 63 3.17 4.02 9.19
C GLY A 63 3.16 5.25 8.31
N GLY A 64 2.06 6.01 8.38
CA GLY A 64 1.89 7.26 7.66
C GLY A 64 1.68 7.11 6.16
N LEU A 65 1.35 8.22 5.53
CA LEU A 65 1.18 8.26 4.08
C LEU A 65 2.55 8.20 3.39
N PRO A 66 2.79 7.22 2.49
CA PRO A 66 4.04 7.21 1.73
C PRO A 66 4.08 8.41 0.78
N ASN A 67 5.29 8.86 0.43
CA ASN A 67 5.40 9.90 -0.57
C ASN A 67 5.31 9.32 -1.97
N ARG A 68 5.02 10.20 -2.95
CA ARG A 68 4.84 9.77 -4.34
C ARG A 68 6.09 9.10 -4.91
N ALA A 69 7.26 9.62 -4.60
CA ALA A 69 8.52 9.06 -5.11
C ALA A 69 8.70 7.61 -4.67
N LYS A 70 8.33 7.30 -3.44
CA LYS A 70 8.41 5.95 -2.91
C LYS A 70 7.45 5.00 -3.65
N VAL A 71 6.23 5.47 -3.89
CA VAL A 71 5.24 4.68 -4.65
C VAL A 71 5.71 4.46 -6.08
N GLU A 72 6.25 5.49 -6.72
CA GLU A 72 6.80 5.35 -8.07
C GLU A 72 7.91 4.32 -8.12
N GLN A 73 8.77 4.29 -7.11
CA GLN A 73 9.84 3.31 -7.00
C GLN A 73 9.29 1.88 -6.94
N TRP A 74 8.24 1.65 -6.16
CA TRP A 74 7.61 0.33 -6.09
C TRP A 74 7.09 -0.13 -7.44
N LEU A 75 6.46 0.77 -8.17
CA LEU A 75 5.80 0.43 -9.43
C LEU A 75 6.76 0.30 -10.60
N THR A 76 7.97 0.85 -10.48
CA THR A 76 8.97 0.78 -11.55
C THR A 76 10.03 -0.28 -11.31
N ALA A 77 10.11 -0.83 -10.11
CA ALA A 77 11.12 -1.82 -9.73
C ALA A 77 10.76 -3.24 -10.16
N GLY A 78 9.57 -3.41 -10.61
CA GLY A 78 9.09 -4.73 -10.98
C GLY A 78 9.31 -5.06 -12.39
#